data_1ad8a469bbb3fbab9955c17f70b9fe1b
#
_entry.id   1ad8a469bbb3fbab9955c17f70b9fe1b
#
_cell.length_a   1.000
_cell.length_b   1.000
_cell.length_c   1.000
_cell.angle_alpha   90.00
_cell.angle_beta   90.00
_cell.angle_gamma   90.00
#
_symmetry.space_group_name_H-M   'P 1'
#
loop_
_entity.id
_entity.type
_entity.pdbx_description
1 polymer ?
#
loop_
_entity_poly.entity_id
_entity_poly.type
_entity_poly.pdbx_seq_one_letter_code
_entity_poly.pdbx_strand_id
1 'polypeptide(L)'
;IQVLQQFVAFLACRQPMSAMLLRGSAGTGKTTLTAAIVRTLATLGQKVILMAPTGRAAKVMSVNAGRPAYTIHRKIYRQKTFEGDFNLNENLHADTLFVVDEASMIANDGFAQSVFGSGRLLDDLVQYVYHGRNCRMLLIGDTAQLPPVGEEESPALNTDFMRGYGLTLFEADLTEVLRQSALSGILYNATLIRRMITHDEMTQLPRISLARFADIHVVNGDELIEQLATSYSNVGQDETMVVTRSNKRANIYNQGIRNM
;
A
#
# COMPACT_ATOMS: atom_id res chain seq x y z
N ILE A 1 6.61 18.00 -11.18
CA ILE A 1 5.91 18.50 -12.38
C ILE A 1 5.44 17.35 -13.25
N GLN A 2 6.32 16.41 -13.63
CA GLN A 2 5.99 15.28 -14.52
C GLN A 2 4.82 14.42 -14.02
N VAL A 3 4.75 14.09 -12.75
CA VAL A 3 3.65 13.31 -12.15
C VAL A 3 2.30 14.00 -12.33
N LEU A 4 2.24 15.33 -12.13
CA LEU A 4 1.00 16.08 -12.32
C LEU A 4 0.58 16.15 -13.79
N GLN A 5 1.54 16.23 -14.71
CA GLN A 5 1.25 16.19 -16.16
C GLN A 5 0.63 14.86 -16.56
N GLN A 6 1.21 13.73 -16.10
CA GLN A 6 0.66 12.40 -16.33
C GLN A 6 -0.73 12.24 -15.69
N PHE A 7 -0.92 12.76 -14.49
CA PHE A 7 -2.21 12.73 -13.81
C PHE A 7 -3.29 13.54 -14.57
N VAL A 8 -2.95 14.72 -15.07
CA VAL A 8 -3.88 15.53 -15.91
C VAL A 8 -4.20 14.80 -17.21
N ALA A 9 -3.19 14.22 -17.89
CA ALA A 9 -3.41 13.41 -19.09
C ALA A 9 -4.34 12.21 -18.82
N PHE A 10 -4.14 11.53 -17.69
CA PHE A 10 -5.01 10.45 -17.24
C PHE A 10 -6.46 10.91 -17.02
N LEU A 11 -6.67 12.04 -16.34
CA LEU A 11 -8.01 12.57 -16.11
C LEU A 11 -8.68 13.05 -17.42
N ALA A 12 -7.92 13.57 -18.37
CA ALA A 12 -8.41 14.02 -19.67
C ALA A 12 -8.66 12.86 -20.66
N CYS A 13 -8.15 11.66 -20.37
CA CYS A 13 -8.31 10.50 -21.24
C CYS A 13 -9.78 10.14 -21.42
N ARG A 14 -10.21 9.95 -22.67
CA ARG A 14 -11.58 9.55 -23.02
C ARG A 14 -11.73 8.05 -23.26
N GLN A 15 -10.64 7.30 -23.20
CA GLN A 15 -10.70 5.85 -23.35
C GLN A 15 -11.45 5.24 -22.15
N PRO A 16 -12.38 4.32 -22.40
CA PRO A 16 -12.95 3.51 -21.34
C PRO A 16 -11.81 2.71 -20.68
N MET A 17 -11.93 2.24 -19.50
CA MET A 17 -10.92 1.40 -18.86
C MET A 17 -9.52 2.06 -18.82
N SER A 18 -9.42 3.30 -18.37
CA SER A 18 -8.13 3.94 -18.11
C SER A 18 -7.74 3.82 -16.64
N ALA A 19 -6.46 3.53 -16.38
CA ALA A 19 -5.89 3.50 -15.04
C ALA A 19 -4.56 4.24 -14.98
N MET A 20 -4.17 4.66 -13.77
CA MET A 20 -2.86 5.24 -13.52
C MET A 20 -2.15 4.49 -12.41
N LEU A 21 -0.87 4.18 -12.63
CA LEU A 21 0.04 3.64 -11.63
C LEU A 21 0.94 4.77 -11.12
N LEU A 22 0.85 5.06 -9.83
CA LEU A 22 1.72 6.02 -9.14
C LEU A 22 2.63 5.25 -8.19
N ARG A 23 3.87 5.06 -8.58
CA ARG A 23 4.87 4.34 -7.81
C ARG A 23 5.80 5.31 -7.12
N GLY A 24 6.29 4.94 -5.95
CA GLY A 24 7.29 5.74 -5.26
C GLY A 24 7.73 5.11 -3.95
N SER A 25 8.93 5.48 -3.53
CA SER A 25 9.53 5.01 -2.29
C SER A 25 8.85 5.53 -1.04
N ALA A 26 9.15 4.91 0.11
CA ALA A 26 8.89 5.53 1.40
C ALA A 26 9.58 6.91 1.48
N GLY A 27 8.88 7.93 1.97
CA GLY A 27 9.42 9.29 2.10
C GLY A 27 9.41 10.15 0.84
N THR A 28 8.93 9.66 -0.32
CA THR A 28 8.79 10.45 -1.56
C THR A 28 7.54 11.34 -1.60
N GLY A 29 6.72 11.31 -0.55
CA GLY A 29 5.54 12.16 -0.46
C GLY A 29 4.27 11.59 -1.12
N LYS A 30 4.20 10.28 -1.42
CA LYS A 30 2.99 9.64 -1.98
C LYS A 30 1.71 10.05 -1.24
N THR A 31 1.69 9.87 0.07
CA THR A 31 0.52 10.15 0.91
C THR A 31 0.11 11.62 0.87
N THR A 32 1.10 12.53 0.91
CA THR A 32 0.85 13.97 0.83
C THR A 32 0.30 14.38 -0.54
N LEU A 33 0.90 13.84 -1.60
CA LEU A 33 0.45 14.08 -2.98
C LEU A 33 -0.97 13.54 -3.19
N THR A 34 -1.25 12.31 -2.73
CA THR A 34 -2.58 11.69 -2.81
C THR A 34 -3.63 12.54 -2.08
N ALA A 35 -3.32 12.99 -0.87
CA ALA A 35 -4.23 13.84 -0.11
C ALA A 35 -4.48 15.19 -0.82
N ALA A 36 -3.47 15.79 -1.43
CA ALA A 36 -3.60 17.03 -2.21
C ALA A 36 -4.47 16.79 -3.45
N ILE A 37 -4.21 15.73 -4.21
CA ILE A 37 -5.01 15.33 -5.38
C ILE A 37 -6.48 15.14 -4.98
N VAL A 38 -6.75 14.35 -3.95
CA VAL A 38 -8.12 14.05 -3.50
C VAL A 38 -8.86 15.33 -3.09
N ARG A 39 -8.21 16.24 -2.36
CA ARG A 39 -8.81 17.53 -1.99
C ARG A 39 -9.11 18.40 -3.19
N THR A 40 -8.17 18.51 -4.13
CA THR A 40 -8.37 19.27 -5.37
C THR A 40 -9.51 18.71 -6.20
N LEU A 41 -9.58 17.39 -6.39
CA LEU A 41 -10.67 16.75 -7.12
C LEU A 41 -12.02 16.99 -6.47
N ALA A 42 -12.06 17.02 -5.14
CA ALA A 42 -13.29 17.33 -4.40
C ALA A 42 -13.77 18.75 -4.65
N THR A 43 -12.88 19.75 -4.72
CA THR A 43 -13.25 21.14 -5.07
C THR A 43 -13.75 21.28 -6.51
N LEU A 44 -13.28 20.39 -7.39
CA LEU A 44 -13.74 20.32 -8.79
C LEU A 44 -15.03 19.51 -8.98
N GLY A 45 -15.63 18.99 -7.90
CA GLY A 45 -16.85 18.19 -7.97
C GLY A 45 -16.64 16.77 -8.49
N GLN A 46 -15.37 16.31 -8.68
CA GLN A 46 -15.07 14.95 -9.11
C GLN A 46 -15.38 13.97 -7.98
N LYS A 47 -16.16 12.93 -8.29
CA LYS A 47 -16.43 11.84 -7.36
C LYS A 47 -15.18 10.99 -7.16
N VAL A 48 -14.80 10.79 -5.91
CA VAL A 48 -13.62 9.99 -5.53
C VAL A 48 -14.00 9.00 -4.45
N ILE A 49 -13.57 7.75 -4.60
CA ILE A 49 -13.66 6.69 -3.60
C ILE A 49 -12.25 6.28 -3.22
N LEU A 50 -11.98 6.28 -1.91
CA LEU A 50 -10.68 5.93 -1.34
C LEU A 50 -10.72 4.51 -0.82
N MET A 51 -9.72 3.70 -1.19
CA MET A 51 -9.60 2.32 -0.78
C MET A 51 -8.16 1.96 -0.41
N ALA A 52 -8.00 0.94 0.42
CA ALA A 52 -6.70 0.34 0.73
C ALA A 52 -6.88 -1.17 1.03
N PRO A 53 -5.82 -1.98 0.92
CA PRO A 53 -5.90 -3.42 1.20
C PRO A 53 -6.23 -3.75 2.65
N THR A 54 -5.77 -2.93 3.60
CA THR A 54 -5.91 -3.18 5.04
C THR A 54 -6.71 -2.09 5.75
N GLY A 55 -7.31 -2.43 6.91
CA GLY A 55 -8.04 -1.45 7.72
C GLY A 55 -7.14 -0.34 8.25
N ARG A 56 -5.88 -0.63 8.61
CA ARG A 56 -4.92 0.37 9.06
C ARG A 56 -4.58 1.35 7.93
N ALA A 57 -4.27 0.87 6.75
CA ALA A 57 -3.99 1.73 5.59
C ALA A 57 -5.21 2.59 5.22
N ALA A 58 -6.41 2.03 5.22
CA ALA A 58 -7.64 2.78 4.99
C ALA A 58 -7.86 3.88 6.04
N LYS A 59 -7.59 3.60 7.32
CA LYS A 59 -7.68 4.61 8.40
C LYS A 59 -6.69 5.76 8.18
N VAL A 60 -5.43 5.44 7.89
CA VAL A 60 -4.38 6.44 7.61
C VAL A 60 -4.75 7.30 6.39
N MET A 61 -5.19 6.65 5.30
CA MET A 61 -5.64 7.34 4.10
C MET A 61 -6.83 8.28 4.39
N SER A 62 -7.79 7.82 5.18
CA SER A 62 -8.96 8.62 5.58
C SER A 62 -8.57 9.87 6.35
N VAL A 63 -7.67 9.75 7.32
CA VAL A 63 -7.18 10.89 8.13
C VAL A 63 -6.44 11.90 7.25
N ASN A 64 -5.52 11.44 6.39
CA ASN A 64 -4.72 12.33 5.54
C ASN A 64 -5.54 13.05 4.46
N ALA A 65 -6.52 12.36 3.89
CA ALA A 65 -7.40 12.92 2.86
C ALA A 65 -8.57 13.75 3.44
N GLY A 66 -8.87 13.61 4.74
CA GLY A 66 -10.02 14.23 5.38
C GLY A 66 -11.37 13.70 4.88
N ARG A 67 -11.41 12.45 4.38
CA ARG A 67 -12.59 11.80 3.78
C ARG A 67 -12.61 10.31 4.11
N PRO A 68 -13.80 9.68 4.13
CA PRO A 68 -13.90 8.24 4.37
C PRO A 68 -13.10 7.42 3.36
N ALA A 69 -12.32 6.47 3.86
CA ALA A 69 -11.67 5.44 3.07
C ALA A 69 -12.10 4.05 3.56
N TYR A 70 -12.11 3.08 2.68
CA TYR A 70 -12.62 1.74 2.93
C TYR A 70 -11.54 0.70 2.65
N THR A 71 -11.64 -0.47 3.25
CA THR A 71 -10.87 -1.60 2.74
C THR A 71 -11.45 -2.03 1.38
N ILE A 72 -10.60 -2.53 0.49
CA ILE A 72 -11.02 -3.05 -0.81
C ILE A 72 -12.13 -4.07 -0.59
N HIS A 73 -11.91 -5.06 0.26
CA HIS A 73 -12.90 -6.10 0.56
C HIS A 73 -14.26 -5.55 0.98
N ARG A 74 -14.28 -4.59 1.91
CA ARG A 74 -15.54 -3.98 2.37
C ARG A 74 -16.27 -3.22 1.26
N LYS A 75 -15.53 -2.70 0.27
CA LYS A 75 -16.13 -1.91 -0.81
C LYS A 75 -16.67 -2.76 -1.94
N ILE A 76 -15.93 -3.80 -2.35
CA ILE A 76 -16.24 -4.54 -3.56
C ILE A 76 -17.03 -5.83 -3.30
N TYR A 77 -17.02 -6.37 -2.08
CA TYR A 77 -17.73 -7.60 -1.77
C TYR A 77 -18.97 -7.36 -0.89
N ARG A 78 -19.97 -8.21 -1.07
CA ARG A 78 -21.18 -8.25 -0.28
C ARG A 78 -21.57 -9.69 0.03
N GLN A 79 -21.90 -9.95 1.27
CA GLN A 79 -22.53 -11.19 1.69
C GLN A 79 -24.04 -11.12 1.41
N LYS A 80 -24.57 -12.05 0.67
CA LYS A 80 -26.02 -12.10 0.33
C LYS A 80 -26.85 -12.89 1.33
N THR A 81 -26.25 -13.86 2.01
CA THR A 81 -26.90 -14.72 3.01
C THR A 81 -26.01 -14.86 4.24
N PHE A 82 -26.58 -15.17 5.40
CA PHE A 82 -25.83 -15.28 6.67
C PHE A 82 -24.75 -16.38 6.68
N GLU A 83 -24.87 -17.41 5.83
CA GLU A 83 -23.96 -18.56 5.72
C GLU A 83 -23.27 -18.64 4.35
N GLY A 84 -23.39 -17.64 3.52
CA GLY A 84 -22.87 -17.66 2.14
C GLY A 84 -21.53 -16.93 1.98
N ASP A 85 -20.84 -17.25 0.90
CA ASP A 85 -19.63 -16.58 0.47
C ASP A 85 -19.87 -15.10 0.13
N PHE A 86 -18.80 -14.32 0.23
CA PHE A 86 -18.81 -12.92 -0.17
C PHE A 86 -18.69 -12.80 -1.70
N ASN A 87 -19.77 -12.41 -2.35
CA ASN A 87 -19.78 -12.23 -3.80
C ASN A 87 -19.37 -10.81 -4.18
N LEU A 88 -18.83 -10.65 -5.39
CA LEU A 88 -18.57 -9.35 -5.97
C LEU A 88 -19.86 -8.54 -6.06
N ASN A 89 -19.82 -7.33 -5.54
CA ASN A 89 -20.96 -6.42 -5.55
C ASN A 89 -21.09 -5.74 -6.92
N GLU A 90 -22.27 -5.28 -7.24
CA GLU A 90 -22.49 -4.44 -8.42
C GLU A 90 -21.95 -3.02 -8.16
N ASN A 91 -21.18 -2.47 -9.11
CA ASN A 91 -20.72 -1.10 -9.05
C ASN A 91 -21.73 -0.13 -9.67
N LEU A 92 -22.50 0.52 -8.83
CA LEU A 92 -23.50 1.52 -9.25
C LEU A 92 -22.92 2.94 -9.39
N HIS A 93 -21.60 3.11 -9.23
CA HIS A 93 -20.94 4.39 -9.35
C HIS A 93 -20.84 4.82 -10.83
N ALA A 94 -20.93 6.14 -11.04
CA ALA A 94 -20.74 6.76 -12.34
C ALA A 94 -19.79 7.95 -12.20
N ASP A 95 -18.94 8.15 -13.20
CA ASP A 95 -18.00 9.27 -13.30
C ASP A 95 -17.09 9.36 -12.05
N THR A 96 -16.60 8.20 -11.58
CA THR A 96 -15.94 8.09 -10.28
C THR A 96 -14.49 7.64 -10.44
N LEU A 97 -13.58 8.32 -9.76
CA LEU A 97 -12.19 7.90 -9.60
C LEU A 97 -12.05 7.05 -8.33
N PHE A 98 -11.62 5.81 -8.51
CA PHE A 98 -11.23 4.93 -7.41
C PHE A 98 -9.73 5.08 -7.15
N VAL A 99 -9.38 5.55 -5.96
CA VAL A 99 -7.98 5.71 -5.53
C VAL A 99 -7.66 4.62 -4.54
N VAL A 100 -6.66 3.80 -4.86
CA VAL A 100 -6.24 2.65 -4.05
C VAL A 100 -4.81 2.88 -3.61
N ASP A 101 -4.62 3.07 -2.31
CA ASP A 101 -3.29 3.19 -1.70
C ASP A 101 -2.78 1.82 -1.24
N GLU A 102 -1.46 1.70 -1.02
CA GLU A 102 -0.78 0.45 -0.67
C GLU A 102 -1.07 -0.69 -1.65
N ALA A 103 -1.14 -0.37 -2.95
CA ALA A 103 -1.47 -1.33 -3.99
C ALA A 103 -0.46 -2.48 -4.11
N SER A 104 0.76 -2.32 -3.58
CA SER A 104 1.77 -3.39 -3.50
C SER A 104 1.31 -4.64 -2.75
N MET A 105 0.28 -4.52 -1.90
CA MET A 105 -0.26 -5.63 -1.12
C MET A 105 -1.43 -6.37 -1.79
N ILE A 106 -1.83 -5.96 -2.99
CA ILE A 106 -2.99 -6.56 -3.69
C ILE A 106 -2.52 -7.82 -4.41
N ALA A 107 -2.99 -8.99 -3.94
CA ALA A 107 -2.69 -10.28 -4.52
C ALA A 107 -3.59 -10.60 -5.72
N ASN A 108 -3.05 -11.42 -6.64
CA ASN A 108 -3.84 -12.01 -7.72
C ASN A 108 -3.72 -13.54 -7.81
N ASP A 109 -2.92 -14.16 -6.95
CA ASP A 109 -2.92 -15.61 -6.81
C ASP A 109 -4.20 -16.05 -6.11
N GLY A 110 -4.96 -16.91 -6.81
CA GLY A 110 -6.21 -17.45 -6.30
C GLY A 110 -5.97 -18.48 -5.20
N PHE A 111 -6.32 -18.15 -3.96
CA PHE A 111 -6.40 -19.17 -2.92
C PHE A 111 -7.67 -20.00 -3.14
N ALA A 112 -7.51 -21.30 -3.39
CA ALA A 112 -8.59 -22.25 -3.68
C ALA A 112 -9.68 -22.34 -2.58
N GLN A 113 -9.46 -21.74 -1.42
CA GLN A 113 -10.40 -21.68 -0.28
C GLN A 113 -10.79 -20.24 0.09
N SER A 114 -10.71 -19.30 -0.83
CA SER A 114 -11.15 -17.92 -0.56
C SER A 114 -12.67 -17.87 -0.41
N VAL A 115 -13.14 -17.28 0.67
CA VAL A 115 -14.55 -16.96 0.89
C VAL A 115 -15.00 -15.68 0.16
N PHE A 116 -14.07 -14.99 -0.54
CA PHE A 116 -14.28 -13.73 -1.21
C PHE A 116 -14.18 -13.89 -2.73
N GLY A 117 -15.25 -13.58 -3.43
CA GLY A 117 -15.31 -13.46 -4.88
C GLY A 117 -14.68 -14.62 -5.64
N SER A 118 -13.79 -14.28 -6.59
CA SER A 118 -13.03 -15.27 -7.37
C SER A 118 -11.80 -15.83 -6.61
N GLY A 119 -11.48 -15.26 -5.44
CA GLY A 119 -10.23 -15.52 -4.73
C GLY A 119 -9.04 -14.71 -5.26
N ARG A 120 -9.22 -13.95 -6.34
CA ARG A 120 -8.22 -13.10 -6.98
C ARG A 120 -8.60 -11.64 -6.78
N LEU A 121 -8.02 -11.02 -5.75
CA LEU A 121 -8.44 -9.69 -5.32
C LEU A 121 -8.25 -8.62 -6.40
N LEU A 122 -7.17 -8.69 -7.18
CA LEU A 122 -6.92 -7.73 -8.25
C LEU A 122 -7.90 -7.89 -9.41
N ASP A 123 -8.18 -9.13 -9.85
CA ASP A 123 -9.17 -9.42 -10.88
C ASP A 123 -10.56 -8.86 -10.47
N ASP A 124 -10.97 -9.15 -9.24
CA ASP A 124 -12.25 -8.70 -8.71
C ASP A 124 -12.31 -7.16 -8.57
N LEU A 125 -11.20 -6.52 -8.18
CA LEU A 125 -11.12 -5.07 -8.09
C LEU A 125 -11.24 -4.41 -9.47
N VAL A 126 -10.52 -4.91 -10.47
CA VAL A 126 -10.58 -4.42 -11.85
C VAL A 126 -11.99 -4.61 -12.40
N GLN A 127 -12.56 -5.80 -12.25
CA GLN A 127 -13.92 -6.08 -12.68
C GLN A 127 -14.93 -5.15 -12.01
N TYR A 128 -14.85 -4.95 -10.69
CA TYR A 128 -15.74 -4.07 -9.96
C TYR A 128 -15.65 -2.63 -10.47
N VAL A 129 -14.44 -2.07 -10.57
CA VAL A 129 -14.26 -0.67 -10.96
C VAL A 129 -14.83 -0.41 -12.35
N TYR A 130 -14.49 -1.25 -13.33
CA TYR A 130 -14.86 -1.01 -14.73
C TYR A 130 -16.26 -1.54 -15.10
N HIS A 131 -16.94 -2.21 -14.19
CA HIS A 131 -18.37 -2.45 -14.31
C HIS A 131 -19.21 -1.17 -14.10
N GLY A 132 -18.66 -0.18 -13.40
CA GLY A 132 -19.26 1.13 -13.22
C GLY A 132 -19.14 2.00 -14.48
N ARG A 133 -20.08 2.94 -14.64
CA ARG A 133 -20.12 3.82 -15.81
C ARG A 133 -19.03 4.91 -15.71
N ASN A 134 -18.13 4.97 -16.69
CA ASN A 134 -17.03 5.96 -16.76
C ASN A 134 -16.22 6.05 -15.45
N CYS A 135 -15.93 4.89 -14.85
CA CYS A 135 -15.09 4.79 -13.68
C CYS A 135 -13.63 4.58 -14.09
N ARG A 136 -12.72 5.08 -13.25
CA ARG A 136 -11.28 5.01 -13.44
C ARG A 136 -10.59 4.60 -12.16
N MET A 137 -9.36 4.13 -12.27
CA MET A 137 -8.59 3.67 -11.12
C MET A 137 -7.20 4.31 -11.07
N LEU A 138 -6.82 4.79 -9.88
CA LEU A 138 -5.47 5.23 -9.54
C LEU A 138 -4.91 4.26 -8.48
N LEU A 139 -3.89 3.50 -8.84
CA LEU A 139 -3.17 2.60 -7.95
C LEU A 139 -1.89 3.27 -7.47
N ILE A 140 -1.69 3.30 -6.15
CA ILE A 140 -0.56 3.96 -5.51
C ILE A 140 0.18 2.93 -4.66
N GLY A 141 1.49 2.84 -4.81
CA GLY A 141 2.27 1.90 -4.01
C GLY A 141 3.78 2.06 -4.16
N ASP A 142 4.48 1.12 -3.58
CA ASP A 142 5.94 1.05 -3.59
C ASP A 142 6.37 -0.34 -4.04
N THR A 143 7.02 -0.42 -5.19
CA THR A 143 7.48 -1.70 -5.78
C THR A 143 8.62 -2.36 -5.01
N ALA A 144 9.26 -1.64 -4.07
CA ALA A 144 10.28 -2.21 -3.20
C ALA A 144 9.73 -2.64 -1.82
N GLN A 145 8.42 -2.49 -1.58
CA GLN A 145 7.76 -3.13 -0.44
C GLN A 145 7.55 -4.62 -0.71
N LEU A 146 7.29 -5.37 0.37
CA LEU A 146 7.01 -6.80 0.25
C LEU A 146 5.80 -7.03 -0.67
N PRO A 147 5.94 -7.88 -1.68
CA PRO A 147 4.82 -8.29 -2.51
C PRO A 147 3.81 -9.10 -1.70
N PRO A 148 2.65 -9.40 -2.27
CA PRO A 148 1.68 -10.31 -1.65
C PRO A 148 2.29 -11.68 -1.38
N VAL A 149 1.74 -12.38 -0.38
CA VAL A 149 2.23 -13.72 -0.03
C VAL A 149 2.01 -14.68 -1.19
N GLY A 150 3.09 -15.33 -1.63
CA GLY A 150 3.08 -16.29 -2.74
C GLY A 150 3.44 -15.67 -4.09
N GLU A 151 3.57 -14.34 -4.18
CA GLU A 151 3.95 -13.64 -5.40
C GLU A 151 5.37 -13.07 -5.30
N GLU A 152 6.11 -13.06 -6.40
CA GLU A 152 7.49 -12.53 -6.44
C GLU A 152 7.50 -11.01 -6.56
N GLU A 153 6.47 -10.44 -7.20
CA GLU A 153 6.28 -9.00 -7.36
C GLU A 153 4.81 -8.62 -7.21
N SER A 154 4.53 -7.34 -7.05
CA SER A 154 3.15 -6.85 -6.94
C SER A 154 2.47 -6.78 -8.32
N PRO A 155 1.46 -7.61 -8.62
CA PRO A 155 0.77 -7.58 -9.91
C PRO A 155 0.05 -6.25 -10.14
N ALA A 156 -0.47 -5.61 -9.10
CA ALA A 156 -1.18 -4.34 -9.20
C ALA A 156 -0.27 -3.15 -9.58
N LEU A 157 1.05 -3.26 -9.40
CA LEU A 157 2.02 -2.23 -9.78
C LEU A 157 2.87 -2.64 -10.98
N ASN A 158 2.70 -3.86 -11.50
CA ASN A 158 3.36 -4.33 -12.70
C ASN A 158 2.59 -3.83 -13.94
N THR A 159 3.30 -3.08 -14.79
CA THR A 159 2.72 -2.44 -15.98
C THR A 159 2.16 -3.45 -16.97
N ASP A 160 2.94 -4.51 -17.27
CA ASP A 160 2.55 -5.48 -18.28
C ASP A 160 1.40 -6.36 -17.80
N PHE A 161 1.40 -6.71 -16.52
CA PHE A 161 0.28 -7.42 -15.92
C PHE A 161 -1.02 -6.59 -16.02
N MET A 162 -0.94 -5.31 -15.67
CA MET A 162 -2.11 -4.41 -15.73
C MET A 162 -2.57 -4.13 -17.17
N ARG A 163 -1.66 -4.09 -18.14
CA ARG A 163 -2.02 -4.02 -19.58
C ARG A 163 -2.77 -5.25 -20.05
N GLY A 164 -2.51 -6.41 -19.46
CA GLY A 164 -3.22 -7.66 -19.73
C GLY A 164 -4.73 -7.58 -19.54
N TYR A 165 -5.22 -6.65 -18.71
CA TYR A 165 -6.66 -6.35 -18.56
C TYR A 165 -7.25 -5.49 -19.69
N GLY A 166 -6.45 -5.09 -20.67
CA GLY A 166 -6.89 -4.16 -21.73
C GLY A 166 -6.98 -2.70 -21.26
N LEU A 167 -6.30 -2.34 -20.17
CA LEU A 167 -6.32 -0.98 -19.63
C LEU A 167 -5.42 -0.03 -20.42
N THR A 168 -5.89 1.19 -20.66
CA THR A 168 -5.03 2.30 -21.05
C THR A 168 -4.32 2.82 -19.81
N LEU A 169 -3.01 2.56 -19.72
CA LEU A 169 -2.21 2.88 -18.54
C LEU A 169 -1.46 4.20 -18.68
N PHE A 170 -1.49 4.96 -17.59
CA PHE A 170 -0.65 6.11 -17.31
C PHE A 170 0.27 5.76 -16.15
N GLU A 171 1.52 6.18 -16.21
CA GLU A 171 2.53 5.81 -15.24
C GLU A 171 3.29 7.03 -14.75
N ALA A 172 3.55 7.07 -13.45
CA ALA A 172 4.41 8.08 -12.86
C ALA A 172 5.16 7.50 -11.66
N ASP A 173 6.45 7.84 -11.58
CA ASP A 173 7.33 7.41 -10.51
C ASP A 173 7.82 8.60 -9.69
N LEU A 174 7.64 8.54 -8.36
CA LEU A 174 8.19 9.49 -7.40
C LEU A 174 9.57 8.98 -6.97
N THR A 175 10.61 9.53 -7.54
CA THR A 175 12.00 9.08 -7.32
C THR A 175 12.74 9.89 -6.25
N GLU A 176 12.32 11.13 -5.99
CA GLU A 176 12.99 12.00 -5.04
C GLU A 176 12.51 11.75 -3.61
N VAL A 177 13.43 11.40 -2.72
CA VAL A 177 13.16 11.23 -1.29
C VAL A 177 13.26 12.60 -0.61
N LEU A 178 12.12 13.13 -0.19
CA LEU A 178 12.01 14.47 0.42
C LEU A 178 12.43 14.51 1.90
N ARG A 179 12.47 13.38 2.58
CA ARG A 179 12.83 13.24 4.00
C ARG A 179 14.27 12.74 4.15
N GLN A 180 15.24 13.53 3.76
CA GLN A 180 16.63 13.18 4.02
C GLN A 180 17.12 13.89 5.28
N SER A 181 17.24 13.13 6.37
CA SER A 181 18.30 13.40 7.33
C SER A 181 19.53 12.61 6.90
N ALA A 182 20.58 13.29 6.49
CA ALA A 182 21.87 12.66 6.16
C ALA A 182 22.45 11.84 7.35
N LEU A 183 21.87 11.98 8.53
CA LEU A 183 22.24 11.33 9.79
C LEU A 183 21.35 10.12 10.13
N SER A 184 20.33 9.80 9.34
CA SER A 184 19.45 8.64 9.60
C SER A 184 20.04 7.36 9.04
N GLY A 185 20.41 6.44 9.93
CA GLY A 185 20.84 5.10 9.58
C GLY A 185 19.71 4.23 9.06
N ILE A 186 18.49 4.43 9.53
CA ILE A 186 17.29 3.76 9.02
C ILE A 186 17.11 4.08 7.53
N LEU A 187 17.16 5.35 7.17
CA LEU A 187 17.00 5.78 5.79
C LEU A 187 18.17 5.33 4.90
N TYR A 188 19.40 5.41 5.43
CA TYR A 188 20.59 4.95 4.71
C TYR A 188 20.49 3.47 4.35
N ASN A 189 20.20 2.61 5.33
CA ASN A 189 20.09 1.16 5.11
C ASN A 189 18.88 0.81 4.23
N ALA A 190 17.74 1.47 4.40
CA ALA A 190 16.57 1.28 3.56
C ALA A 190 16.87 1.64 2.09
N THR A 191 17.62 2.73 1.85
CA THR A 191 18.03 3.14 0.50
C THR A 191 19.01 2.14 -0.12
N LEU A 192 19.94 1.61 0.67
CA LEU A 192 20.87 0.59 0.22
C LEU A 192 20.13 -0.68 -0.22
N ILE A 193 19.25 -1.22 0.63
CA ILE A 193 18.46 -2.41 0.34
C ILE A 193 17.59 -2.19 -0.92
N ARG A 194 16.97 -1.02 -1.01
CA ARG A 194 16.16 -0.66 -2.19
C ARG A 194 16.97 -0.69 -3.48
N ARG A 195 18.18 -0.11 -3.49
CA ARG A 195 19.05 -0.16 -4.66
C ARG A 195 19.38 -1.58 -5.08
N MET A 196 19.61 -2.48 -4.12
CA MET A 196 19.83 -3.90 -4.41
C MET A 196 18.60 -4.54 -5.07
N ILE A 197 17.39 -4.24 -4.60
CA ILE A 197 16.14 -4.73 -5.17
C ILE A 197 15.94 -4.19 -6.59
N THR A 198 16.13 -2.88 -6.81
CA THR A 198 15.85 -2.25 -8.10
C THR A 198 16.89 -2.53 -9.18
N HIS A 199 18.11 -2.94 -8.82
CA HIS A 199 19.19 -3.30 -9.76
C HIS A 199 19.39 -4.80 -9.89
N ASP A 200 18.49 -5.60 -9.32
CA ASP A 200 18.55 -7.07 -9.32
C ASP A 200 19.88 -7.64 -8.78
N GLU A 201 20.48 -6.94 -7.82
CA GLU A 201 21.72 -7.36 -7.14
C GLU A 201 21.42 -8.37 -6.01
N MET A 202 20.47 -9.27 -6.24
CA MET A 202 19.98 -10.24 -5.24
C MET A 202 20.97 -11.37 -4.92
N THR A 203 22.13 -11.39 -5.55
CA THR A 203 23.18 -12.38 -5.29
C THR A 203 23.90 -12.22 -3.95
N GLN A 204 23.74 -11.07 -3.28
CA GLN A 204 24.36 -10.76 -2.00
C GLN A 204 23.33 -10.43 -0.93
N LEU A 205 23.55 -10.95 0.29
CA LEU A 205 22.72 -10.54 1.42
C LEU A 205 23.01 -9.08 1.79
N PRO A 206 21.96 -8.27 2.07
CA PRO A 206 22.15 -6.89 2.48
C PRO A 206 22.93 -6.81 3.80
N ARG A 207 23.91 -5.92 3.84
CA ARG A 207 24.67 -5.63 5.06
C ARG A 207 24.15 -4.34 5.68
N ILE A 208 23.59 -4.46 6.88
CA ILE A 208 23.10 -3.29 7.62
C ILE A 208 24.27 -2.58 8.29
N SER A 209 24.45 -1.29 7.99
CA SER A 209 25.46 -0.45 8.61
C SER A 209 24.92 0.13 9.91
N LEU A 210 25.58 -0.18 11.02
CA LEU A 210 25.16 0.22 12.37
C LEU A 210 26.08 1.33 12.94
N ALA A 211 27.37 1.30 12.60
CA ALA A 211 28.45 1.97 13.30
C ALA A 211 28.48 3.51 13.22
N ARG A 212 27.56 4.18 12.53
CA ARG A 212 27.62 5.64 12.32
C ARG A 212 26.34 6.37 12.71
N PHE A 213 25.35 5.65 13.18
CA PHE A 213 23.99 6.18 13.28
C PHE A 213 23.45 6.05 14.70
N ALA A 214 22.95 7.15 15.23
CA ALA A 214 22.35 7.19 16.57
C ALA A 214 20.93 6.63 16.64
N ASP A 215 20.29 6.43 15.48
CA ASP A 215 18.91 5.94 15.34
C ASP A 215 18.81 4.42 15.13
N ILE A 216 19.95 3.71 15.16
CA ILE A 216 20.00 2.24 15.05
C ILE A 216 20.83 1.66 16.18
N HIS A 217 20.24 0.74 16.93
CA HIS A 217 20.91 0.03 18.02
C HIS A 217 20.76 -1.48 17.86
N VAL A 218 21.80 -2.22 18.22
CA VAL A 218 21.71 -3.67 18.38
C VAL A 218 21.39 -3.96 19.85
N VAL A 219 20.37 -4.76 20.06
CA VAL A 219 19.96 -5.20 21.40
C VAL A 219 20.14 -6.71 21.48
N ASN A 220 20.85 -7.18 22.50
CA ASN A 220 21.00 -8.60 22.76
C ASN A 220 19.68 -9.19 23.26
N GLY A 221 19.50 -10.52 23.11
CA GLY A 221 18.25 -11.17 23.45
C GLY A 221 17.87 -11.10 24.94
N ASP A 222 18.87 -11.04 25.82
CA ASP A 222 18.73 -10.89 27.27
C ASP A 222 18.31 -9.47 27.68
N GLU A 223 18.71 -8.44 26.90
CA GLU A 223 18.36 -7.03 27.15
C GLU A 223 17.03 -6.62 26.49
N LEU A 224 16.51 -7.45 25.57
CA LEU A 224 15.37 -7.09 24.73
C LEU A 224 14.11 -6.74 25.54
N ILE A 225 13.84 -7.46 26.62
CA ILE A 225 12.65 -7.24 27.46
C ILE A 225 12.75 -5.89 28.16
N GLU A 226 13.90 -5.53 28.69
CA GLU A 226 14.16 -4.26 29.37
C GLU A 226 14.05 -3.09 28.37
N GLN A 227 14.61 -3.24 27.17
CA GLN A 227 14.49 -2.24 26.12
C GLN A 227 13.05 -2.04 25.64
N LEU A 228 12.26 -3.10 25.54
CA LEU A 228 10.84 -3.01 25.22
C LEU A 228 10.07 -2.28 26.33
N ALA A 229 10.29 -2.65 27.60
CA ALA A 229 9.66 -1.98 28.74
C ALA A 229 10.01 -0.50 28.79
N THR A 230 11.27 -0.14 28.55
CA THR A 230 11.75 1.24 28.47
C THR A 230 11.08 2.00 27.32
N SER A 231 10.99 1.41 26.13
CA SER A 231 10.33 2.02 24.97
C SER A 231 8.85 2.27 25.22
N TYR A 232 8.13 1.27 25.75
CA TYR A 232 6.71 1.43 26.08
C TYR A 232 6.46 2.48 27.17
N SER A 233 7.36 2.59 28.14
CA SER A 233 7.26 3.57 29.22
C SER A 233 7.58 5.01 28.77
N ASN A 234 8.59 5.17 27.92
CA ASN A 234 9.09 6.51 27.53
C ASN A 234 8.36 7.09 26.31
N VAL A 235 8.00 6.24 25.35
CA VAL A 235 7.45 6.67 24.05
C VAL A 235 5.96 6.31 23.91
N GLY A 236 5.53 5.26 24.58
CA GLY A 236 4.14 4.80 24.58
C GLY A 236 3.85 3.70 23.56
N GLN A 237 2.63 3.15 23.70
CA GLN A 237 2.18 2.02 22.89
C GLN A 237 1.95 2.37 21.41
N ASP A 238 1.49 3.57 21.16
CA ASP A 238 1.18 4.03 19.80
C ASP A 238 2.43 4.32 18.95
N GLU A 239 3.54 4.62 19.61
CA GLU A 239 4.82 4.97 18.98
C GLU A 239 5.85 3.82 18.99
N THR A 240 5.55 2.71 19.67
CA THR A 240 6.43 1.54 19.76
C THR A 240 5.86 0.38 18.96
N MET A 241 6.66 -0.19 18.05
CA MET A 241 6.25 -1.33 17.23
C MET A 241 7.31 -2.43 17.26
N VAL A 242 6.87 -3.67 17.48
CA VAL A 242 7.70 -4.87 17.34
C VAL A 242 7.42 -5.53 16.00
N VAL A 243 8.44 -5.64 15.14
CA VAL A 243 8.34 -6.31 13.85
C VAL A 243 8.92 -7.72 13.96
N THR A 244 8.15 -8.73 13.55
CA THR A 244 8.56 -10.13 13.61
C THR A 244 8.36 -10.85 12.28
N ARG A 245 9.04 -11.97 12.11
CA ARG A 245 9.00 -12.77 10.87
C ARG A 245 7.70 -13.57 10.70
N SER A 246 6.91 -13.77 11.74
CA SER A 246 5.71 -14.62 11.66
C SER A 246 4.64 -14.20 12.66
N ASN A 247 3.37 -14.49 12.32
CA ASN A 247 2.23 -14.26 13.21
C ASN A 247 2.36 -15.04 14.54
N LYS A 248 2.93 -16.23 14.51
CA LYS A 248 3.18 -17.01 15.73
C LYS A 248 4.09 -16.26 16.69
N ARG A 249 5.21 -15.68 16.18
CA ARG A 249 6.12 -14.86 17.01
C ARG A 249 5.46 -13.56 17.45
N ALA A 250 4.72 -12.88 16.57
CA ALA A 250 3.99 -11.67 16.93
C ALA A 250 3.03 -11.92 18.11
N ASN A 251 2.31 -13.05 18.10
CA ASN A 251 1.41 -13.41 19.18
C ASN A 251 2.15 -13.65 20.51
N ILE A 252 3.33 -14.28 20.49
CA ILE A 252 4.16 -14.47 21.69
C ILE A 252 4.58 -13.10 22.26
N TYR A 253 5.08 -12.19 21.42
CA TYR A 253 5.43 -10.83 21.87
C TYR A 253 4.23 -10.08 22.41
N ASN A 254 3.09 -10.14 21.73
CA ASN A 254 1.86 -9.48 22.18
C ASN A 254 1.38 -9.98 23.55
N GLN A 255 1.50 -11.30 23.81
CA GLN A 255 1.17 -11.85 25.12
C GLN A 255 2.19 -11.42 26.19
N GLY A 256 3.49 -11.45 25.88
CA GLY A 256 4.53 -10.96 26.79
C GLY A 256 4.34 -9.49 27.17
N ILE A 257 4.13 -8.63 26.19
CA ILE A 257 3.94 -7.18 26.39
C ILE A 257 2.67 -6.87 27.19
N ARG A 258 1.59 -7.63 27.02
CA ARG A 258 0.36 -7.46 27.83
C ARG A 258 0.54 -7.83 29.30
N ASN A 259 1.54 -8.63 29.61
CA ASN A 259 1.85 -9.10 30.96
C ASN A 259 2.96 -8.26 31.63
N MET A 260 3.55 -7.28 30.91
CA MET A 260 4.43 -6.25 31.47
C MET A 260 3.61 -5.14 32.13
#